data_9a9ce4995f79d2a542fd95efb437e17d
#
_entry.id   9a9ce4995f79d2a542fd95efb437e17d
#
_cell.length_a   1.000
_cell.length_b   1.000
_cell.length_c   1.000
_cell.angle_alpha   90.00
_cell.angle_beta   90.00
_cell.angle_gamma   90.00
#
_symmetry.space_group_name_H-M   'P 1'
#
loop_
_entity.id
_entity.type
_entity.pdbx_description
1 polymer ?
#
loop_
_entity_poly.entity_id
_entity_poly.type
_entity_poly.pdbx_seq_one_letter_code
_entity_poly.pdbx_strand_id
1 'polypeptide(L)'
;MRFPILISPLWRPLLLPFGATAERSFAEVEDGNLHVRFGFLFQHRFPLDQVEGASLAHWPLWAGIGWRMNFRGTVGLIGTYVNTVEVRFKEPQRVRLLVPVRCRRLYLSVDDPRGFIAALRPRPAAAAAAEAAAAPPRRPRRRRTEEG
;
A
#
# COMPACT_ATOMS: atom_id res chain seq x y z
N MET A 1 -6.06 -8.28 -1.40
CA MET A 1 -6.13 -7.59 -2.70
C MET A 1 -4.82 -6.87 -2.96
N ARG A 2 -4.23 -7.15 -4.08
CA ARG A 2 -2.96 -6.56 -4.49
C ARG A 2 -3.18 -5.62 -5.69
N PHE A 3 -2.61 -4.43 -5.62
CA PHE A 3 -2.69 -3.41 -6.65
C PHE A 3 -1.27 -3.10 -7.12
N PRO A 4 -0.89 -3.48 -8.35
CA PRO A 4 0.40 -3.13 -8.91
C PRO A 4 0.59 -1.62 -8.98
N ILE A 5 1.79 -1.16 -8.64
CA ILE A 5 2.17 0.22 -8.87
C ILE A 5 2.57 0.36 -10.34
N LEU A 6 1.94 1.28 -11.04
CA LEU A 6 2.21 1.53 -12.44
C LEU A 6 3.59 2.17 -12.61
N ILE A 7 4.40 1.60 -13.48
CA ILE A 7 5.69 2.13 -13.89
C ILE A 7 5.67 2.31 -15.39
N SER A 8 5.75 3.55 -15.82
CA SER A 8 5.81 3.87 -17.27
C SER A 8 7.04 3.23 -17.92
N PRO A 9 6.91 2.62 -19.11
CA PRO A 9 8.03 2.02 -19.83
C PRO A 9 9.20 2.98 -20.07
N LEU A 10 8.90 4.26 -20.24
CA LEU A 10 9.89 5.31 -20.44
C LEU A 10 10.84 5.47 -19.25
N TRP A 11 10.35 5.24 -18.03
CA TRP A 11 11.10 5.43 -16.80
C TRP A 11 11.67 4.13 -16.21
N ARG A 12 11.35 2.99 -16.83
CA ARG A 12 11.86 1.68 -16.41
C ARG A 12 13.39 1.63 -16.29
N PRO A 13 14.16 2.09 -17.29
CA PRO A 13 15.62 2.02 -17.20
C PRO A 13 16.18 2.87 -16.06
N LEU A 14 15.52 3.98 -15.70
CA LEU A 14 15.93 4.82 -14.58
C LEU A 14 15.63 4.19 -13.22
N LEU A 15 14.54 3.44 -13.12
CA LEU A 15 14.07 2.83 -11.87
C LEU A 15 14.61 1.41 -11.63
N LEU A 16 15.13 0.76 -12.67
CA LEU A 16 15.70 -0.58 -12.61
C LEU A 16 16.83 -0.75 -11.58
N PRO A 17 17.81 0.18 -11.47
CA PRO A 17 18.87 0.06 -10.47
C PRO A 17 18.36 0.02 -9.03
N PHE A 18 17.18 0.56 -8.79
CA PHE A 18 16.51 0.56 -7.47
C PHE A 18 15.59 -0.63 -7.27
N GLY A 19 15.56 -1.58 -8.22
CA GLY A 19 14.70 -2.74 -8.17
C GLY A 19 13.20 -2.43 -8.27
N ALA A 20 12.84 -1.22 -8.70
CA ALA A 20 11.45 -0.81 -8.90
C ALA A 20 10.89 -1.40 -10.20
N THR A 21 10.63 -2.69 -10.17
CA THR A 21 9.95 -3.42 -11.24
C THR A 21 8.46 -3.56 -10.93
N ALA A 22 7.66 -3.82 -11.95
CA ALA A 22 6.22 -4.04 -11.78
C ALA A 22 5.91 -5.20 -10.80
N GLU A 23 6.77 -6.21 -10.77
CA GLU A 23 6.63 -7.38 -9.89
C GLU A 23 6.97 -7.08 -8.43
N ARG A 24 7.85 -6.10 -8.20
CA ARG A 24 8.37 -5.72 -6.87
C ARG A 24 7.81 -4.41 -6.36
N SER A 25 6.84 -3.84 -7.06
CA SER A 25 6.21 -2.57 -6.70
C SER A 25 4.70 -2.76 -6.68
N PHE A 26 4.14 -2.78 -5.48
CA PHE A 26 2.71 -3.03 -5.29
C PHE A 26 2.20 -2.40 -3.99
N ALA A 27 0.90 -2.20 -3.94
CA ALA A 27 0.16 -1.93 -2.73
C ALA A 27 -0.81 -3.08 -2.48
N GLU A 28 -0.78 -3.68 -1.32
CA GLU A 28 -1.60 -4.83 -0.96
C GLU A 28 -2.42 -4.52 0.29
N VAL A 29 -3.71 -4.73 0.20
CA VAL A 29 -4.63 -4.58 1.33
C VAL A 29 -5.03 -5.96 1.80
N GLU A 30 -4.56 -6.35 2.97
CA GLU A 30 -4.79 -7.66 3.56
C GLU A 30 -4.72 -7.61 5.09
N ASP A 31 -5.55 -8.40 5.77
CA ASP A 31 -5.54 -8.59 7.22
C ASP A 31 -5.53 -7.30 8.04
N GLY A 32 -6.29 -6.29 7.61
CA GLY A 32 -6.37 -5.01 8.29
C GLY A 32 -5.14 -4.12 8.14
N ASN A 33 -4.27 -4.41 7.19
CA ASN A 33 -3.07 -3.64 6.88
C ASN A 33 -3.00 -3.26 5.40
N LEU A 34 -2.39 -2.12 5.15
CA LEU A 34 -1.92 -1.71 3.84
C LEU A 34 -0.41 -1.97 3.76
N HIS A 35 -0.02 -2.94 2.97
CA HIS A 35 1.37 -3.23 2.69
C HIS A 35 1.79 -2.57 1.38
N VAL A 36 2.76 -1.68 1.44
CA VAL A 36 3.29 -0.97 0.27
C VAL A 36 4.73 -1.37 0.06
N ARG A 37 5.06 -1.75 -1.15
CA ARG A 37 6.42 -2.03 -1.59
C ARG A 37 6.73 -1.30 -2.90
N PHE A 38 7.87 -0.65 -2.94
CA PHE A 38 8.38 0.00 -4.14
C PHE A 38 9.86 -0.36 -4.34
N GLY A 39 10.11 -1.45 -5.06
CA GLY A 39 11.44 -2.00 -5.26
C GLY A 39 12.16 -2.32 -3.95
N PHE A 40 13.42 -1.90 -3.84
CA PHE A 40 14.22 -2.02 -2.62
C PHE A 40 14.13 -0.80 -1.71
N LEU A 41 13.65 0.32 -2.23
CA LEU A 41 13.73 1.63 -1.56
C LEU A 41 12.67 1.79 -0.49
N PHE A 42 11.53 1.16 -0.66
CA PHE A 42 10.41 1.33 0.24
C PHE A 42 9.68 0.01 0.47
N GLN A 43 9.51 -0.33 1.74
CA GLN A 43 8.63 -1.41 2.16
C GLN A 43 8.09 -1.06 3.54
N HIS A 44 6.78 -0.93 3.67
CA HIS A 44 6.15 -0.62 4.93
C HIS A 44 4.73 -1.18 5.00
N ARG A 45 4.27 -1.49 6.22
CA ARG A 45 2.89 -1.85 6.52
C ARG A 45 2.25 -0.75 7.34
N PHE A 46 1.12 -0.28 6.85
CA PHE A 46 0.31 0.71 7.54
C PHE A 46 -0.96 0.04 8.08
N PRO A 47 -1.31 0.20 9.36
CA PRO A 47 -2.59 -0.24 9.87
C PRO A 47 -3.74 0.48 9.15
N LEU A 48 -4.76 -0.24 8.70
CA LEU A 48 -5.92 0.38 8.03
C LEU A 48 -6.72 1.29 8.94
N ASP A 49 -6.69 1.06 10.25
CA ASP A 49 -7.33 1.94 11.24
C ASP A 49 -6.68 3.33 11.33
N GLN A 50 -5.44 3.48 10.85
CA GLN A 50 -4.75 4.76 10.74
C GLN A 50 -5.03 5.50 9.42
N VAL A 51 -5.69 4.88 8.47
CA VAL A 51 -6.10 5.52 7.22
C VAL A 51 -7.31 6.42 7.49
N GLU A 52 -7.12 7.72 7.36
CA GLU A 52 -8.20 8.70 7.47
C GLU A 52 -9.08 8.71 6.22
N GLY A 53 -8.46 8.61 5.04
CA GLY A 53 -9.15 8.57 3.77
C GLY A 53 -8.19 8.40 2.60
N ALA A 54 -8.77 8.09 1.46
CA ALA A 54 -8.06 7.98 0.18
C ALA A 54 -8.90 8.60 -0.92
N SER A 55 -8.24 9.28 -1.85
CA SER A 55 -8.89 9.94 -2.98
C SER A 55 -7.99 9.96 -4.20
N LEU A 56 -8.60 10.11 -5.37
CA LEU A 56 -7.85 10.41 -6.58
C LEU A 56 -7.12 11.74 -6.42
N ALA A 57 -5.86 11.78 -6.82
CA ALA A 57 -5.02 12.95 -6.71
C ALA A 57 -4.31 13.26 -8.01
N HIS A 58 -3.85 14.48 -8.13
CA HIS A 58 -3.01 14.93 -9.24
C HIS A 58 -1.58 15.08 -8.74
N TRP A 59 -0.67 14.35 -9.40
CA TRP A 59 0.75 14.51 -9.11
C TRP A 59 1.37 15.50 -10.08
N PRO A 60 1.98 16.58 -9.61
CA PRO A 60 2.52 17.60 -10.49
C PRO A 60 3.75 17.11 -11.25
N LEU A 61 3.84 17.46 -12.54
CA LEU A 61 4.94 17.07 -13.41
C LEU A 61 6.32 17.51 -12.90
N TRP A 62 6.38 18.67 -12.26
CA TRP A 62 7.63 19.19 -11.69
C TRP A 62 8.16 18.40 -10.50
N ALA A 63 7.31 17.62 -9.82
CA ALA A 63 7.72 16.79 -8.70
C ALA A 63 8.46 15.51 -9.12
N GLY A 64 8.37 15.14 -10.41
CA GLY A 64 9.09 14.01 -10.99
C GLY A 64 8.54 12.64 -10.64
N ILE A 65 9.13 11.62 -11.23
CA ILE A 65 8.81 10.20 -11.04
C ILE A 65 9.83 9.56 -10.10
N GLY A 66 9.43 8.47 -9.48
CA GLY A 66 10.22 7.71 -8.53
C GLY A 66 9.71 7.88 -7.10
N TRP A 67 10.59 7.67 -6.14
CA TRP A 67 10.28 7.97 -4.76
C TRP A 67 10.60 9.43 -4.44
N ARG A 68 9.65 10.08 -3.82
CA ARG A 68 9.78 11.49 -3.44
C ARG A 68 9.30 11.65 -2.00
N MET A 69 9.94 12.54 -1.28
CA MET A 69 9.52 12.91 0.06
C MET A 69 9.70 14.40 0.29
N ASN A 70 8.91 14.95 1.18
CA ASN A 70 9.17 16.25 1.75
C ASN A 70 9.18 16.16 3.28
N PHE A 71 9.80 17.12 3.91
CA PHE A 71 9.88 17.17 5.38
C PHE A 71 8.54 17.52 6.06
N ARG A 72 7.49 17.74 5.28
CA ARG A 72 6.13 18.01 5.77
C ARG A 72 5.25 16.76 5.90
N GLY A 73 5.83 15.59 5.71
CA GLY A 73 5.13 14.31 5.84
C GLY A 73 4.49 13.78 4.57
N THR A 74 4.91 14.24 3.41
CA THR A 74 4.46 13.71 2.10
C THR A 74 5.49 12.75 1.56
N VAL A 75 5.04 11.54 1.21
CA VAL A 75 5.82 10.52 0.51
C VAL A 75 5.11 10.17 -0.78
N GLY A 76 5.82 10.17 -1.88
CA GLY A 76 5.33 9.79 -3.19
C GLY A 76 6.11 8.62 -3.77
N LEU A 77 5.39 7.60 -4.21
CA LEU A 77 5.93 6.43 -4.90
C LEU A 77 5.29 6.39 -6.29
N ILE A 78 5.85 7.16 -7.20
CA ILE A 78 5.23 7.51 -8.48
C ILE A 78 6.02 6.84 -9.61
N GLY A 79 5.40 5.90 -10.28
CA GLY A 79 5.92 5.26 -11.49
C GLY A 79 5.37 5.86 -12.78
N THR A 80 4.28 6.60 -12.69
CA THR A 80 3.64 7.32 -13.81
C THR A 80 2.81 8.48 -13.26
N TYR A 81 2.51 9.45 -14.13
CA TYR A 81 1.69 10.62 -13.75
C TYR A 81 0.19 10.38 -13.77
N VAL A 82 -0.25 9.19 -14.16
CA VAL A 82 -1.67 8.83 -14.24
C VAL A 82 -2.07 7.93 -13.06
N ASN A 83 -3.37 7.90 -12.76
CA ASN A 83 -3.94 7.03 -11.74
C ASN A 83 -3.30 7.18 -10.35
N THR A 84 -3.01 8.40 -9.97
CA THR A 84 -2.43 8.70 -8.66
C THR A 84 -3.51 8.76 -7.58
N VAL A 85 -3.26 8.08 -6.48
CA VAL A 85 -4.09 8.06 -5.28
C VAL A 85 -3.33 8.69 -4.14
N GLU A 86 -4.00 9.58 -3.41
CA GLU A 86 -3.53 10.12 -2.14
C GLU A 86 -4.16 9.32 -1.00
N VAL A 87 -3.33 8.76 -0.14
CA VAL A 87 -3.74 8.12 1.11
C VAL A 87 -3.35 9.03 2.27
N ARG A 88 -4.34 9.43 3.06
CA ARG A 88 -4.12 10.27 4.25
C ARG A 88 -4.19 9.41 5.50
N PHE A 89 -3.28 9.66 6.43
CA PHE A 89 -3.24 8.99 7.73
C PHE A 89 -3.73 9.93 8.83
N LYS A 90 -4.38 9.37 9.83
CA LYS A 90 -4.86 10.10 11.02
C LYS A 90 -3.69 10.70 11.80
N GLU A 91 -2.62 9.93 11.94
CA GLU A 91 -1.39 10.33 12.60
C GLU A 91 -0.20 10.06 11.67
N PRO A 92 0.89 10.87 11.77
CA PRO A 92 2.09 10.62 10.99
C PRO A 92 2.65 9.23 11.27
N GLN A 93 2.87 8.44 10.21
CA GLN A 93 3.45 7.11 10.28
C GLN A 93 4.97 7.20 10.12
N ARG A 94 5.72 6.53 10.97
CA ARG A 94 7.16 6.41 10.81
C ARG A 94 7.45 5.39 9.72
N VAL A 95 8.06 5.85 8.64
CA VAL A 95 8.48 5.01 7.52
C VAL A 95 9.98 5.11 7.34
N ARG A 96 10.58 4.04 6.86
CA ARG A 96 11.99 4.01 6.56
C ARG A 96 12.17 4.03 5.04
N LEU A 97 12.70 5.13 4.57
CA LEU A 97 13.32 5.25 3.26
C LEU A 97 14.83 5.06 3.43
N LEU A 98 15.66 5.86 2.79
CA LEU A 98 17.09 5.93 3.09
C LEU A 98 17.34 6.52 4.48
N VAL A 99 16.43 7.35 4.94
CA VAL A 99 16.40 7.95 6.28
C VAL A 99 15.01 7.76 6.89
N PRO A 100 14.86 7.71 8.22
CA PRO A 100 13.55 7.66 8.83
C PRO A 100 12.78 8.95 8.56
N VAL A 101 11.55 8.82 8.06
CA VAL A 101 10.65 9.94 7.73
C VAL A 101 9.30 9.73 8.35
N ARG A 102 8.59 10.81 8.61
CA ARG A 102 7.18 10.77 9.00
C ARG A 102 6.32 10.91 7.74
N CYS A 103 5.43 9.95 7.53
CA CYS A 103 4.50 9.93 6.41
C CYS A 103 3.08 10.22 6.91
N ARG A 104 2.53 11.34 6.50
CA ARG A 104 1.15 11.73 6.75
C ARG A 104 0.28 11.57 5.52
N ARG A 105 0.87 11.78 4.35
CA ARG A 105 0.24 11.63 3.04
C ARG A 105 1.13 10.75 2.17
N LEU A 106 0.51 9.74 1.60
CA LEU A 106 1.18 8.80 0.70
C LEU A 106 0.54 8.89 -0.67
N TYR A 107 1.34 9.14 -1.68
CA TYR A 107 0.90 9.17 -3.08
C TYR A 107 1.41 7.94 -3.80
N LEU A 108 0.51 7.23 -4.46
CA LEU A 108 0.79 6.01 -5.23
C LEU A 108 0.15 6.10 -6.61
N SER A 109 0.87 5.68 -7.64
CA SER A 109 0.28 5.43 -8.95
C SER A 109 -0.04 3.94 -9.08
N VAL A 110 -1.32 3.60 -9.10
CA VAL A 110 -1.80 2.20 -9.16
C VAL A 110 -2.60 1.94 -10.43
N ASP A 111 -2.68 0.69 -10.85
CA ASP A 111 -3.40 0.29 -12.05
C ASP A 111 -4.92 0.42 -11.93
N ASP A 112 -5.46 0.16 -10.74
CA ASP A 112 -6.89 0.31 -10.41
C ASP A 112 -7.08 1.26 -9.22
N PRO A 113 -7.08 2.57 -9.43
CA PRO A 113 -7.16 3.54 -8.34
C PRO A 113 -8.50 3.51 -7.62
N ARG A 114 -9.58 3.23 -8.31
CA ARG A 114 -10.93 3.17 -7.70
C ARG A 114 -11.09 1.94 -6.82
N GLY A 115 -10.63 0.78 -7.29
CA GLY A 115 -10.62 -0.45 -6.51
C GLY A 115 -9.72 -0.34 -5.28
N PHE A 116 -8.57 0.32 -5.42
CA PHE A 116 -7.65 0.58 -4.32
C PHE A 116 -8.28 1.48 -3.26
N ILE A 117 -8.90 2.59 -3.64
CA ILE A 117 -9.61 3.49 -2.73
C ILE A 117 -10.74 2.75 -1.99
N ALA A 118 -11.51 1.93 -2.71
CA ALA A 118 -12.58 1.13 -2.12
C ALA A 118 -12.05 0.12 -1.09
N ALA A 119 -10.91 -0.51 -1.36
CA ALA A 119 -10.27 -1.47 -0.46
C ALA A 119 -9.74 -0.81 0.84
N LEU A 120 -9.37 0.46 0.77
CA LEU A 120 -8.88 1.24 1.93
C LEU A 120 -10.00 1.78 2.82
N ARG A 121 -11.24 1.77 2.36
CA ARG A 121 -12.36 2.23 3.18
C ARG A 121 -12.52 1.29 4.39
N PRO A 122 -12.69 1.85 5.61
CA PRO A 122 -12.97 1.04 6.77
C PRO A 122 -14.27 0.26 6.54
N ARG A 123 -14.22 -1.06 6.68
CA ARG A 123 -15.43 -1.89 6.61
C ARG A 123 -16.32 -1.57 7.78
N PRO A 124 -17.64 -1.38 7.57
CA PRO A 124 -18.57 -1.30 8.67
C PRO A 124 -18.44 -2.53 9.58
N ALA A 125 -18.50 -2.35 10.88
CA ALA A 125 -18.38 -3.44 11.85
C ALA A 125 -19.39 -4.59 11.58
N ALA A 126 -20.58 -4.27 11.08
CA ALA A 126 -21.59 -5.25 10.67
C ALA A 126 -21.13 -6.13 9.50
N ALA A 127 -20.43 -5.57 8.50
CA ALA A 127 -19.93 -6.35 7.37
C ALA A 127 -18.75 -7.24 7.79
N ALA A 128 -17.87 -6.79 8.66
CA ALA A 128 -16.78 -7.58 9.22
C ALA A 128 -17.32 -8.74 10.08
N ALA A 129 -18.36 -8.50 10.88
CA ALA A 129 -19.03 -9.53 11.67
C ALA A 129 -19.74 -10.57 10.79
N ALA A 130 -20.40 -10.16 9.70
CA ALA A 130 -21.03 -11.05 8.76
C ALA A 130 -20.02 -11.94 8.03
N GLU A 131 -18.87 -11.40 7.64
CA GLU A 131 -17.80 -12.16 7.01
C GLU A 131 -17.17 -13.16 7.99
N ALA A 132 -16.95 -12.79 9.25
CA ALA A 132 -16.47 -13.68 10.29
C ALA A 132 -17.46 -14.82 10.60
N ALA A 133 -18.78 -14.54 10.57
CA ALA A 133 -19.82 -15.54 10.76
C ALA A 133 -19.96 -16.51 9.58
N ALA A 134 -19.62 -16.08 8.36
CA ALA A 134 -19.63 -16.91 7.15
C ALA A 134 -18.34 -17.73 6.99
N ALA A 135 -17.30 -17.50 7.78
CA ALA A 135 -16.06 -18.27 7.73
C ALA A 135 -16.30 -19.72 8.19
N PRO A 136 -15.82 -20.75 7.45
CA PRO A 136 -15.97 -22.15 7.86
C PRO A 136 -15.24 -22.39 9.18
N PRO A 137 -15.81 -23.24 10.08
CA PRO A 137 -15.18 -23.55 11.36
C PRO A 137 -13.80 -24.18 11.12
N ARG A 138 -12.78 -23.67 11.81
CA ARG A 138 -11.44 -24.27 11.78
C ARG A 138 -11.56 -25.71 12.28
N ARG A 139 -11.21 -26.68 11.45
CA ARG A 139 -11.13 -28.09 11.86
C ARG A 139 -10.14 -28.19 13.02
N PRO A 140 -10.52 -28.83 14.15
CA PRO A 140 -9.58 -29.06 15.23
C PRO A 140 -8.40 -29.88 14.70
N ARG A 141 -7.19 -29.41 14.97
CA ARG A 141 -5.97 -30.18 14.68
C ARG A 141 -6.09 -31.50 15.43
N ARG A 142 -6.21 -32.62 14.72
CA ARG A 142 -6.05 -33.95 15.30
C ARG A 142 -4.69 -33.98 15.99
N ARG A 143 -4.69 -34.08 17.31
CA ARG A 143 -3.48 -34.48 18.04
C ARG A 143 -3.12 -35.86 17.52
N ARG A 144 -1.95 -35.97 16.89
CA ARG A 144 -1.32 -37.26 16.69
C ARG A 144 -1.01 -37.77 18.07
N THR A 145 -1.75 -38.78 18.51
CA THR A 145 -1.34 -39.65 19.63
C THR A 145 -0.16 -40.44 19.10
N GLU A 146 1.04 -40.08 19.53
CA GLU A 146 2.18 -40.97 19.42
C GLU A 146 1.94 -42.06 20.46
N GLU A 147 1.46 -43.21 20.00
CA GLU A 147 1.69 -44.47 20.72
C GLU A 147 3.12 -44.88 20.39
N GLY A 148 3.95 -44.82 21.46
CA GLY A 148 5.26 -45.43 21.47
C GLY A 148 5.19 -46.95 21.66
#